data_89074218a0f49bace676338f729d5d02
#
_entry.id   89074218a0f49bace676338f729d5d02
#
_cell.length_a   1.000
_cell.length_b   1.000
_cell.length_c   1.000
_cell.angle_alpha   90.00
_cell.angle_beta   90.00
_cell.angle_gamma   90.00
#
_symmetry.space_group_name_H-M   'P 1'
#
loop_
_entity.id
_entity.type
_entity.pdbx_description
1 polymer ?
#
loop_
_entity_poly.entity_id
_entity_poly.type
_entity_poly.pdbx_seq_one_letter_code
_entity_poly.pdbx_strand_id
1 'polypeptide(L)'
;MKVSKRGEYALRALIDFGLAQALGKPLLQINELAAKEDLPVKFLEQILMQLKAGGYLESRRGKHGGYLLARPPESIPIGQVVRLVDGPLAPIKCVSQTAYERCTCPDEEHCGLRILMVDVRNAIANILDRYTLADIVEVTLRKMRRNKIPLPFVADSMPVARAPRRAIPRNPKKASNGARARSAA
;
A
#
# COMPACT_ATOMS: atom_id res chain seq x y z
N MET A 1 -13.28 5.10 0.75
CA MET A 1 -12.27 4.03 0.61
C MET A 1 -11.00 4.45 1.36
N LYS A 2 -10.43 3.58 2.15
CA LYS A 2 -9.13 3.76 2.82
C LYS A 2 -8.26 2.59 2.43
N VAL A 3 -7.08 2.84 1.87
CA VAL A 3 -6.09 1.77 1.66
C VAL A 3 -5.68 1.23 3.02
N SER A 4 -5.77 -0.09 3.20
CA SER A 4 -5.36 -0.74 4.45
C SER A 4 -3.83 -0.63 4.65
N LYS A 5 -3.36 -0.84 5.88
CA LYS A 5 -1.91 -0.93 6.12
C LYS A 5 -1.27 -2.08 5.33
N ARG A 6 -2.00 -3.17 5.13
CA ARG A 6 -1.57 -4.29 4.31
C ARG A 6 -1.44 -3.89 2.83
N GLY A 7 -2.43 -3.17 2.29
CA GLY A 7 -2.40 -2.64 0.93
C GLY A 7 -1.28 -1.62 0.72
N GLU A 8 -1.08 -0.71 1.68
CA GLU A 8 0.05 0.23 1.66
C GLU A 8 1.39 -0.49 1.55
N TYR A 9 1.63 -1.50 2.39
CA TYR A 9 2.88 -2.25 2.39
C TYR A 9 3.04 -3.16 1.17
N ALA A 10 1.95 -3.70 0.63
CA ALA A 10 1.98 -4.46 -0.61
C ALA A 10 2.43 -3.61 -1.80
N LEU A 11 1.89 -2.39 -1.92
CA LEU A 11 2.31 -1.44 -2.94
C LEU A 11 3.77 -1.01 -2.77
N ARG A 12 4.20 -0.73 -1.53
CA ARG A 12 5.60 -0.38 -1.24
C ARG A 12 6.54 -1.50 -1.62
N ALA A 13 6.22 -2.74 -1.25
CA ALA A 13 7.00 -3.91 -1.63
C ALA A 13 7.11 -4.08 -3.15
N LEU A 14 6.00 -3.94 -3.89
CA LEU A 14 6.04 -4.00 -5.36
C LEU A 14 6.88 -2.88 -5.98
N ILE A 15 6.78 -1.66 -5.47
CA ILE A 15 7.63 -0.54 -5.91
C ILE A 15 9.11 -0.89 -5.68
N ASP A 16 9.45 -1.49 -4.55
CA ASP A 16 10.81 -1.92 -4.25
C ASP A 16 11.32 -2.99 -5.21
N PHE A 17 10.50 -3.98 -5.55
CA PHE A 17 10.85 -4.95 -6.59
C PHE A 17 11.06 -4.29 -7.95
N GLY A 18 10.22 -3.34 -8.31
CA GLY A 18 10.38 -2.58 -9.55
C GLY A 18 11.65 -1.73 -9.56
N LEU A 19 11.97 -1.05 -8.45
CA LEU A 19 13.21 -0.28 -8.30
C LEU A 19 14.44 -1.18 -8.40
N ALA A 20 14.43 -2.31 -7.68
CA ALA A 20 15.53 -3.26 -7.70
C ALA A 20 15.76 -3.84 -9.10
N GLN A 21 14.70 -4.21 -9.81
CA GLN A 21 14.78 -4.67 -11.21
C GLN A 21 15.37 -3.59 -12.12
N ALA A 22 14.90 -2.34 -12.02
CA ALA A 22 15.40 -1.22 -12.83
C ALA A 22 16.86 -0.86 -12.52
N LEU A 23 17.37 -1.23 -11.34
CA LEU A 23 18.75 -1.04 -10.91
C LEU A 23 19.64 -2.29 -11.13
N GLY A 24 19.14 -3.31 -11.84
CA GLY A 24 19.90 -4.51 -12.20
C GLY A 24 19.95 -5.60 -11.11
N LYS A 25 19.17 -5.47 -10.05
CA LYS A 25 19.04 -6.49 -8.98
C LYS A 25 17.60 -7.03 -8.90
N PRO A 26 17.14 -7.84 -9.89
CA PRO A 26 15.72 -8.24 -9.96
C PRO A 26 15.29 -9.16 -8.81
N LEU A 27 16.21 -9.89 -8.18
CA LEU A 27 15.94 -10.80 -7.06
C LEU A 27 16.24 -10.10 -5.73
N LEU A 28 15.22 -10.00 -4.85
CA LEU A 28 15.37 -9.48 -3.50
C LEU A 28 15.07 -10.57 -2.47
N GLN A 29 15.91 -10.62 -1.44
CA GLN A 29 15.64 -11.45 -0.26
C GLN A 29 14.65 -10.75 0.66
N ILE A 30 13.80 -11.54 1.33
CA ILE A 30 12.80 -10.99 2.24
C ILE A 30 13.40 -10.16 3.37
N ASN A 31 14.58 -10.56 3.87
CA ASN A 31 15.26 -9.84 4.94
C ASN A 31 15.75 -8.45 4.49
N GLU A 32 16.22 -8.32 3.24
CA GLU A 32 16.61 -7.01 2.67
C GLU A 32 15.41 -6.07 2.58
N LEU A 33 14.29 -6.60 2.10
CA LEU A 33 13.06 -5.83 1.98
C LEU A 33 12.48 -5.47 3.35
N ALA A 34 12.48 -6.41 4.30
CA ALA A 34 12.03 -6.19 5.67
C ALA A 34 12.86 -5.11 6.38
N ALA A 35 14.19 -5.14 6.22
CA ALA A 35 15.08 -4.13 6.78
C ALA A 35 14.84 -2.75 6.16
N LYS A 36 14.68 -2.67 4.82
CA LYS A 36 14.40 -1.40 4.14
C LYS A 36 13.07 -0.78 4.57
N GLU A 37 12.03 -1.61 4.65
CA GLU A 37 10.67 -1.16 4.94
C GLU A 37 10.38 -1.04 6.46
N ASP A 38 11.32 -1.50 7.31
CA ASP A 38 11.16 -1.55 8.77
C ASP A 38 9.90 -2.32 9.18
N LEU A 39 9.78 -3.54 8.63
CA LEU A 39 8.65 -4.43 8.84
C LEU A 39 9.09 -5.78 9.41
N PRO A 40 8.28 -6.39 10.27
CA PRO A 40 8.51 -7.77 10.69
C PRO A 40 8.47 -8.72 9.49
N VAL A 41 9.47 -9.60 9.40
CA VAL A 41 9.60 -10.57 8.29
C VAL A 41 8.32 -11.41 8.12
N LYS A 42 7.76 -11.94 9.21
CA LYS A 42 6.52 -12.75 9.16
C LYS A 42 5.32 -12.00 8.58
N PHE A 43 5.21 -10.72 8.85
CA PHE A 43 4.14 -9.89 8.29
C PHE A 43 4.36 -9.66 6.78
N LEU A 44 5.60 -9.39 6.39
CA LEU A 44 5.97 -9.22 4.99
C LEU A 44 5.79 -10.51 4.19
N GLU A 45 6.10 -11.69 4.76
CA GLU A 45 5.85 -12.99 4.13
C GLU A 45 4.40 -13.15 3.69
N GLN A 46 3.44 -12.82 4.55
CA GLN A 46 2.02 -12.92 4.22
C GLN A 46 1.63 -12.02 3.04
N ILE A 47 2.21 -10.82 2.97
CA ILE A 47 1.99 -9.89 1.87
C ILE A 47 2.58 -10.46 0.57
N LEU A 48 3.83 -10.92 0.60
CA LEU A 48 4.51 -11.49 -0.56
C LEU A 48 3.81 -12.77 -1.06
N MET A 49 3.31 -13.61 -0.16
CA MET A 49 2.49 -14.79 -0.52
C MET A 49 1.21 -14.38 -1.25
N GLN A 50 0.52 -13.34 -0.81
CA GLN A 50 -0.68 -12.84 -1.47
C GLN A 50 -0.37 -12.26 -2.85
N LEU A 51 0.70 -11.47 -2.98
CA LEU A 51 1.17 -10.93 -4.25
C LEU A 51 1.60 -12.04 -5.22
N LYS A 52 2.25 -13.09 -4.70
CA LYS A 52 2.60 -14.28 -5.48
C LYS A 52 1.37 -15.04 -5.96
N ALA A 53 0.38 -15.27 -5.08
CA ALA A 53 -0.88 -15.90 -5.46
C ALA A 53 -1.64 -15.09 -6.53
N GLY A 54 -1.53 -13.76 -6.50
CA GLY A 54 -2.07 -12.86 -7.53
C GLY A 54 -1.24 -12.79 -8.82
N GLY A 55 -0.12 -13.54 -8.93
CA GLY A 55 0.72 -13.56 -10.12
C GLY A 55 1.56 -12.31 -10.35
N TYR A 56 1.82 -11.51 -9.30
CA TYR A 56 2.70 -10.34 -9.36
C TYR A 56 4.15 -10.67 -9.02
N LEU A 57 4.35 -11.69 -8.18
CA LEU A 57 5.66 -12.14 -7.76
C LEU A 57 5.84 -13.64 -8.03
N GLU A 58 7.08 -14.03 -8.27
CA GLU A 58 7.53 -15.42 -8.17
C GLU A 58 8.62 -15.55 -7.11
N SER A 59 8.81 -16.78 -6.60
CA SER A 59 9.83 -17.05 -5.58
C SER A 59 10.85 -18.05 -6.10
N ARG A 60 12.13 -17.79 -5.83
CA ARG A 60 13.24 -18.73 -6.05
C ARG A 60 13.71 -19.30 -4.73
N ARG A 61 13.86 -20.63 -4.65
CA ARG A 61 14.33 -21.34 -3.47
C ARG A 61 15.85 -21.37 -3.40
N GLY A 62 16.40 -21.62 -2.23
CA GLY A 62 17.83 -21.85 -1.99
C GLY A 62 18.49 -20.75 -1.16
N LYS A 63 19.80 -20.93 -0.88
CA LYS A 63 20.61 -20.00 -0.06
C LYS A 63 20.61 -18.56 -0.60
N HIS A 64 20.56 -18.42 -1.92
CA HIS A 64 20.47 -17.14 -2.64
C HIS A 64 19.08 -16.92 -3.23
N GLY A 65 18.07 -17.55 -2.66
CA GLY A 65 16.68 -17.42 -3.09
C GLY A 65 16.08 -16.08 -2.66
N GLY A 66 14.84 -15.84 -3.11
CA GLY A 66 14.15 -14.59 -2.83
C GLY A 66 12.89 -14.48 -3.69
N TYR A 67 12.44 -13.27 -3.89
CA TYR A 67 11.29 -12.94 -4.72
C TYR A 67 11.71 -12.00 -5.85
N LEU A 68 11.00 -12.08 -6.98
CA LEU A 68 11.15 -11.19 -8.14
C LEU A 68 9.79 -10.95 -8.78
N LEU A 69 9.70 -9.93 -9.63
CA LEU A 69 8.48 -9.69 -10.40
C LEU A 69 8.22 -10.85 -11.37
N ALA A 70 6.99 -11.36 -11.38
CA ALA A 70 6.56 -12.44 -12.27
C ALA A 70 6.23 -11.95 -13.68
N ARG A 71 6.06 -10.65 -13.85
CA ARG A 71 5.70 -10.01 -15.12
C ARG A 71 6.28 -8.60 -15.21
N PRO A 72 6.36 -8.01 -16.44
CA PRO A 72 6.92 -6.68 -16.63
C PRO A 72 6.17 -5.62 -15.83
N PRO A 73 6.86 -4.63 -15.21
CA PRO A 73 6.23 -3.56 -14.44
C PRO A 73 5.16 -2.77 -15.20
N GLU A 74 5.29 -2.65 -16.53
CA GLU A 74 4.35 -1.98 -17.42
C GLU A 74 3.00 -2.71 -17.47
N SER A 75 2.98 -4.01 -17.20
CA SER A 75 1.78 -4.86 -17.20
C SER A 75 1.09 -4.95 -15.84
N ILE A 76 1.53 -4.15 -14.84
CA ILE A 76 1.01 -4.18 -13.48
C ILE A 76 0.29 -2.86 -13.16
N PRO A 77 -1.03 -2.73 -13.45
CA PRO A 77 -1.81 -1.57 -13.04
C PRO A 77 -1.97 -1.53 -11.53
N ILE A 78 -1.77 -0.36 -10.94
CA ILE A 78 -1.82 -0.17 -9.48
C ILE A 78 -3.20 -0.52 -8.90
N GLY A 79 -4.27 -0.19 -9.63
CA GLY A 79 -5.64 -0.51 -9.21
C GLY A 79 -5.91 -2.00 -9.05
N GLN A 80 -5.31 -2.85 -9.90
CA GLN A 80 -5.43 -4.31 -9.76
C GLN A 80 -4.77 -4.82 -8.48
N VAL A 81 -3.61 -4.26 -8.11
CA VAL A 81 -2.92 -4.63 -6.87
C VAL A 81 -3.75 -4.24 -5.65
N VAL A 82 -4.33 -3.04 -5.65
CA VAL A 82 -5.20 -2.58 -4.56
C VAL A 82 -6.43 -3.50 -4.43
N ARG A 83 -7.06 -3.87 -5.56
CA ARG A 83 -8.21 -4.81 -5.54
C ARG A 83 -7.84 -6.20 -5.02
N LEU A 84 -6.64 -6.69 -5.32
CA LEU A 84 -6.17 -7.98 -4.80
C LEU A 84 -6.03 -7.97 -3.28
N VAL A 85 -5.49 -6.89 -2.71
CA VAL A 85 -5.11 -6.84 -1.29
C VAL A 85 -6.24 -6.31 -0.41
N ASP A 86 -6.92 -5.26 -0.84
CA ASP A 86 -7.92 -4.52 -0.06
C ASP A 86 -9.36 -4.77 -0.53
N GLY A 87 -9.52 -5.46 -1.65
CA GLY A 87 -10.84 -5.68 -2.23
C GLY A 87 -11.33 -4.51 -3.11
N PRO A 88 -12.65 -4.39 -3.29
CA PRO A 88 -13.25 -3.46 -4.25
C PRO A 88 -12.90 -1.99 -4.00
N LEU A 89 -12.65 -1.26 -5.10
CA LEU A 89 -12.42 0.19 -5.07
C LEU A 89 -13.75 0.95 -4.93
N ALA A 90 -14.53 0.68 -3.89
CA ALA A 90 -15.83 1.29 -3.69
C ALA A 90 -15.90 2.01 -2.34
N PRO A 91 -16.33 3.29 -2.29
CA PRO A 91 -16.50 4.03 -1.03
C PRO A 91 -17.62 3.44 -0.16
N ILE A 92 -18.68 2.94 -0.77
CA ILE A 92 -19.83 2.27 -0.15
C ILE A 92 -20.20 1.02 -0.97
N LYS A 93 -20.81 0.03 -0.32
CA LYS A 93 -21.04 -1.29 -0.90
C LYS A 93 -22.01 -1.30 -2.08
N CYS A 94 -23.05 -0.48 -2.03
CA CYS A 94 -24.07 -0.40 -3.09
C CYS A 94 -23.56 0.23 -4.41
N VAL A 95 -22.33 0.75 -4.45
CA VAL A 95 -21.70 1.20 -5.70
C VAL A 95 -20.54 0.30 -6.13
N SER A 96 -20.30 -0.81 -5.45
CA SER A 96 -19.26 -1.76 -5.84
C SER A 96 -19.65 -2.50 -7.13
N GLN A 97 -18.67 -2.64 -8.05
CA GLN A 97 -18.86 -3.42 -9.28
C GLN A 97 -18.67 -4.92 -9.09
N THR A 98 -17.82 -5.31 -8.12
CA THR A 98 -17.38 -6.71 -7.93
C THR A 98 -17.92 -7.33 -6.66
N ALA A 99 -18.34 -6.52 -5.69
CA ALA A 99 -18.90 -6.96 -4.41
C ALA A 99 -20.05 -6.02 -4.02
N TYR A 100 -21.05 -5.95 -4.88
CA TYR A 100 -22.27 -5.19 -4.62
C TYR A 100 -23.02 -5.80 -3.43
N GLU A 101 -23.43 -4.93 -2.50
CA GLU A 101 -24.39 -5.25 -1.45
C GLU A 101 -25.45 -4.15 -1.43
N ARG A 102 -26.72 -4.57 -1.40
CA ARG A 102 -27.85 -3.64 -1.33
C ARG A 102 -27.76 -2.81 -0.06
N CYS A 103 -28.01 -1.52 -0.17
CA CYS A 103 -28.07 -0.63 0.98
C CYS A 103 -29.43 -0.75 1.72
N THR A 104 -29.51 -0.14 2.88
CA THR A 104 -30.77 -0.01 3.64
C THR A 104 -31.60 1.20 3.23
N CYS A 105 -31.23 1.89 2.14
CA CYS A 105 -31.95 3.05 1.64
C CYS A 105 -33.34 2.65 1.17
N PRO A 106 -34.39 3.45 1.45
CA PRO A 106 -35.75 3.15 1.00
C PRO A 106 -35.87 3.13 -0.51
N ASP A 107 -35.12 3.99 -1.19
CA ASP A 107 -35.08 4.12 -2.64
C ASP A 107 -33.59 4.16 -3.08
N GLU A 108 -33.10 3.05 -3.60
CA GLU A 108 -31.72 2.97 -4.07
C GLU A 108 -31.56 3.58 -5.47
N GLU A 109 -32.61 3.50 -6.28
CA GLU A 109 -32.57 3.93 -7.68
C GLU A 109 -32.45 5.45 -7.81
N HIS A 110 -33.17 6.18 -6.98
CA HIS A 110 -33.14 7.66 -6.96
C HIS A 110 -32.26 8.24 -5.86
N CYS A 111 -31.36 7.43 -5.29
CA CYS A 111 -30.49 7.87 -4.19
C CYS A 111 -29.37 8.79 -4.69
N GLY A 112 -29.46 10.09 -4.36
CA GLY A 112 -28.46 11.11 -4.71
C GLY A 112 -27.08 10.79 -4.16
N LEU A 113 -27.00 10.19 -2.95
CA LEU A 113 -25.71 9.74 -2.38
C LEU A 113 -25.06 8.64 -3.25
N ARG A 114 -25.87 7.69 -3.74
CA ARG A 114 -25.39 6.63 -4.61
C ARG A 114 -24.83 7.19 -5.92
N ILE A 115 -25.53 8.14 -6.54
CA ILE A 115 -25.09 8.82 -7.77
C ILE A 115 -23.71 9.45 -7.56
N LEU A 116 -23.55 10.24 -6.50
CA LEU A 116 -22.25 10.86 -6.14
C LEU A 116 -21.17 9.81 -5.91
N MET A 117 -21.45 8.74 -5.17
CA MET A 117 -20.46 7.71 -4.83
C MET A 117 -20.08 6.84 -6.04
N VAL A 118 -20.92 6.72 -7.04
CA VAL A 118 -20.57 6.11 -8.34
C VAL A 118 -19.47 6.93 -9.02
N ASP A 119 -19.62 8.25 -9.08
CA ASP A 119 -18.63 9.14 -9.69
C ASP A 119 -17.30 9.11 -8.94
N VAL A 120 -17.34 9.15 -7.60
CA VAL A 120 -16.14 9.01 -6.76
C VAL A 120 -15.44 7.68 -7.00
N ARG A 121 -16.18 6.56 -7.04
CA ARG A 121 -15.63 5.24 -7.35
C ARG A 121 -14.96 5.23 -8.72
N ASN A 122 -15.65 5.76 -9.75
CA ASN A 122 -15.13 5.79 -11.11
C ASN A 122 -13.85 6.64 -11.20
N ALA A 123 -13.82 7.79 -10.55
CA ALA A 123 -12.64 8.66 -10.51
C ALA A 123 -11.44 7.95 -9.87
N ILE A 124 -11.63 7.29 -8.72
CA ILE A 124 -10.59 6.51 -8.04
C ILE A 124 -10.10 5.37 -8.94
N ALA A 125 -11.01 4.59 -9.51
CA ALA A 125 -10.66 3.47 -10.37
C ALA A 125 -9.87 3.93 -11.60
N ASN A 126 -10.34 4.97 -12.28
CA ASN A 126 -9.68 5.52 -13.48
C ASN A 126 -8.26 6.01 -13.18
N ILE A 127 -8.04 6.65 -12.02
CA ILE A 127 -6.70 7.10 -11.63
C ILE A 127 -5.79 5.90 -11.35
N LEU A 128 -6.24 4.96 -10.52
CA LEU A 128 -5.40 3.82 -10.10
C LEU A 128 -5.12 2.83 -11.24
N ASP A 129 -6.07 2.66 -12.17
CA ASP A 129 -5.91 1.73 -13.31
C ASP A 129 -5.05 2.33 -14.44
N ARG A 130 -4.96 3.66 -14.52
CA ARG A 130 -4.10 4.36 -15.48
C ARG A 130 -2.62 4.24 -15.14
N TYR A 131 -2.27 4.23 -13.85
CA TYR A 131 -0.87 4.13 -13.43
C TYR A 131 -0.43 2.68 -13.36
N THR A 132 0.69 2.38 -14.02
CA THR A 132 1.40 1.09 -13.91
C THR A 132 2.49 1.16 -12.84
N LEU A 133 3.01 -0.01 -12.46
CA LEU A 133 4.17 -0.08 -11.59
C LEU A 133 5.39 0.61 -12.22
N ALA A 134 5.56 0.50 -13.55
CA ALA A 134 6.64 1.17 -14.28
C ALA A 134 6.59 2.69 -14.13
N ASP A 135 5.41 3.30 -14.25
CA ASP A 135 5.23 4.75 -14.10
C ASP A 135 5.67 5.22 -12.71
N ILE A 136 5.29 4.47 -11.67
CA ILE A 136 5.63 4.81 -10.28
C ILE A 136 7.13 4.64 -10.02
N VAL A 137 7.74 3.58 -10.54
CA VAL A 137 9.18 3.32 -10.43
C VAL A 137 9.97 4.43 -11.13
N GLU A 138 9.59 4.81 -12.34
CA GLU A 138 10.26 5.87 -13.11
C GLU A 138 10.22 7.20 -12.36
N VAL A 139 9.03 7.62 -11.89
CA VAL A 139 8.87 8.87 -11.14
C VAL A 139 9.68 8.84 -9.84
N THR A 140 9.72 7.69 -9.16
CA THR A 140 10.47 7.52 -7.92
C THR A 140 11.97 7.66 -8.18
N LEU A 141 12.53 6.94 -9.17
CA LEU A 141 13.94 7.04 -9.54
C LEU A 141 14.34 8.45 -9.96
N ARG A 142 13.51 9.11 -10.76
CA ARG A 142 13.72 10.49 -11.20
C ARG A 142 13.80 11.45 -10.00
N LYS A 143 12.90 11.31 -9.02
CA LYS A 143 12.91 12.10 -7.78
C LYS A 143 14.15 11.81 -6.92
N MET A 144 14.52 10.54 -6.76
CA MET A 144 15.70 10.16 -5.98
C MET A 144 16.98 10.75 -6.59
N ARG A 145 17.17 10.62 -7.90
CA ARG A 145 18.32 11.20 -8.62
C ARG A 145 18.37 12.71 -8.49
N ARG A 146 17.25 13.41 -8.70
CA ARG A 146 17.16 14.87 -8.57
C ARG A 146 17.52 15.34 -7.16
N ASN A 147 17.09 14.63 -6.15
CA ASN A 147 17.31 14.98 -4.73
C ASN A 147 18.61 14.39 -4.18
N LYS A 148 19.44 13.74 -5.01
CA LYS A 148 20.70 13.08 -4.62
C LYS A 148 20.52 12.08 -3.45
N ILE A 149 19.36 11.40 -3.43
CA ILE A 149 19.08 10.35 -2.45
C ILE A 149 19.78 9.06 -2.92
N PRO A 150 20.50 8.33 -2.03
CA PRO A 150 21.11 7.05 -2.38
C PRO A 150 20.07 6.08 -2.96
N LEU A 151 20.42 5.43 -4.07
CA LEU A 151 19.56 4.46 -4.72
C LEU A 151 19.50 3.18 -3.88
N PRO A 152 18.30 2.60 -3.64
CA PRO A 152 18.18 1.38 -2.86
C PRO A 152 18.77 0.19 -3.64
N PHE A 153 19.16 -0.87 -2.92
CA PHE A 153 19.58 -2.16 -3.50
C PHE A 153 20.84 -2.13 -4.39
N VAL A 154 21.58 -1.03 -4.45
CA VAL A 154 22.90 -0.95 -5.11
C VAL A 154 23.98 -1.31 -4.10
N ALA A 155 25.00 -2.06 -4.53
CA ALA A 155 26.03 -2.65 -3.64
C ALA A 155 26.79 -1.65 -2.77
N ASP A 156 26.86 -0.37 -3.17
CA ASP A 156 27.52 0.70 -2.44
C ASP A 156 26.60 1.56 -1.57
N SER A 157 25.32 1.28 -1.52
CA SER A 157 24.39 2.00 -0.64
C SER A 157 24.38 1.39 0.75
N MET A 158 25.25 1.88 1.64
CA MET A 158 25.11 1.65 3.08
C MET A 158 23.70 2.06 3.53
N PRO A 159 23.07 1.31 4.46
CA PRO A 159 21.77 1.70 4.96
C PRO A 159 21.87 3.10 5.56
N VAL A 160 21.12 4.04 4.98
CA VAL A 160 20.97 5.37 5.56
C VAL A 160 20.33 5.18 6.93
N ALA A 161 21.09 5.45 7.99
CA ALA A 161 20.58 5.45 9.34
C ALA A 161 19.35 6.37 9.38
N ARG A 162 18.17 5.80 9.67
CA ARG A 162 16.94 6.57 9.79
C ARG A 162 17.12 7.65 10.84
N ALA A 163 16.84 8.88 10.46
CA ALA A 163 16.65 9.95 11.44
C ALA A 163 15.58 9.49 12.46
N PRO A 164 15.81 9.68 13.76
CA PRO A 164 14.88 9.25 14.79
C PRO A 164 13.50 9.83 14.49
N ARG A 165 12.47 8.97 14.46
CA ARG A 165 11.06 9.40 14.30
C ARG A 165 10.79 10.45 15.37
N ARG A 166 10.53 11.70 14.96
CA ARG A 166 10.03 12.72 15.88
C ARG A 166 8.80 12.12 16.56
N ALA A 167 8.88 11.99 17.89
CA ALA A 167 7.75 11.57 18.69
C ALA A 167 6.58 12.51 18.40
N ILE A 168 5.46 11.97 17.94
CA ILE A 168 4.23 12.73 17.78
C ILE A 168 3.85 13.19 19.18
N PRO A 169 3.74 14.51 19.47
CA PRO A 169 3.37 14.98 20.78
C PRO A 169 1.99 14.40 21.14
N ARG A 170 1.91 13.70 22.27
CA ARG A 170 0.65 13.21 22.82
C ARG A 170 -0.24 14.43 23.08
N ASN A 171 -1.41 14.48 22.46
CA ASN A 171 -2.41 15.53 22.66
C ASN A 171 -2.84 15.55 24.14
N PRO A 172 -2.59 16.65 24.90
CA PRO A 172 -2.85 16.69 26.36
C PRO A 172 -4.31 16.90 26.72
N LYS A 173 -5.28 16.74 25.81
CA LYS A 173 -6.69 16.94 26.09
C LYS A 173 -7.43 15.63 26.33
N LYS A 174 -7.16 14.95 27.45
CA LYS A 174 -8.08 14.01 28.12
C LYS A 174 -7.64 13.78 29.57
N ALA A 175 -7.62 14.85 30.36
CA ALA A 175 -7.57 14.75 31.81
C ALA A 175 -8.27 15.98 32.42
N SER A 176 -9.57 15.93 32.48
CA SER A 176 -10.39 16.67 33.45
C SER A 176 -11.87 16.43 33.15
N ASN A 177 -12.44 15.43 33.81
CA ASN A 177 -13.82 15.50 34.34
C ASN A 177 -14.07 14.22 35.15
N GLY A 178 -13.90 14.34 36.44
CA GLY A 178 -14.19 13.27 37.42
C GLY A 178 -14.09 13.71 38.84
N ALA A 179 -14.55 14.96 39.15
CA ALA A 179 -14.78 15.35 40.51
C ALA A 179 -16.28 15.72 40.66
N ARG A 180 -17.12 14.72 40.95
CA ARG A 180 -18.45 14.96 41.49
C ARG A 180 -18.33 15.04 42.98
N ALA A 181 -18.55 16.24 43.50
CA ALA A 181 -18.80 16.54 44.89
C ALA A 181 -19.95 15.67 45.42
N ARG A 182 -19.71 14.97 46.53
CA ARG A 182 -20.75 14.52 47.46
C ARG A 182 -20.89 15.62 48.49
N SER A 183 -22.02 16.28 48.51
CA SER A 183 -22.45 17.11 49.60
C SER A 183 -23.81 16.62 50.06
N ALA A 184 -23.86 16.43 51.37
CA ALA A 184 -24.97 15.99 52.20
C ALA A 184 -26.15 17.01 52.27
N ALA A 185 -27.33 16.53 52.40
CA ALA A 185 -28.34 16.81 53.45
C ALA A 185 -29.55 15.92 53.14
#